data_e48294243613b0021384be93779a615a
#
_entry.id   e48294243613b0021384be93779a615a
#
_cell.length_a   1.000
_cell.length_b   1.000
_cell.length_c   1.000
_cell.angle_alpha   90.00
_cell.angle_beta   90.00
_cell.angle_gamma   90.00
#
_symmetry.space_group_name_H-M   'P 1'
#
loop_
_entity.id
_entity.type
_entity.pdbx_description
1 polymer ?
#
loop_
_entity_poly.entity_id
_entity_poly.type
_entity_poly.pdbx_seq_one_letter_code
_entity_poly.pdbx_strand_id
1 'polypeptide(L)'
;MKKIILLFFISITVFTLWSCVNNGKTLSSDGSNVNDSTLCQFSNIDAEKMFYYIDDDGDTLYFDNSFSAFWPQIINGKPCPELQQALFRAMTDSAELNSLDKVTEFLLNPSSYTEIENERLVPTDAVKEGENRLSTSEIDVIMQSMNDRLLLYHLGTYYFMAGAAHGTYSHNYVTYDLKTMKAVAFEDVVADTTLLRTATLKSIKETYNYSEDDLFIPDNGLLPLPNDFYIEGSVLHVIYQVYEIASYAQGPIDAPIYPYMLKPEEMKRLFTPYGLELIDYSE
;
A
#
# COMPACT_ATOMS: atom_id res chain seq x y z
N MET A 1 -34.05 -19.76 19.19
CA MET A 1 -32.58 -19.88 19.16
C MET A 1 -32.01 -18.51 18.87
N LYS A 2 -31.35 -17.89 19.84
CA LYS A 2 -30.81 -16.52 19.70
C LYS A 2 -29.55 -16.57 18.79
N LYS A 3 -29.60 -15.91 17.64
CA LYS A 3 -28.42 -15.69 16.79
C LYS A 3 -27.54 -14.63 17.48
N ILE A 4 -26.34 -15.04 17.85
CA ILE A 4 -25.30 -14.15 18.33
C ILE A 4 -24.70 -13.52 17.05
N ILE A 5 -24.99 -12.26 16.81
CA ILE A 5 -24.30 -11.43 15.83
C ILE A 5 -22.99 -11.03 16.50
N LEU A 6 -21.90 -11.62 16.02
CA LEU A 6 -20.54 -11.24 16.44
C LEU A 6 -20.15 -9.99 15.64
N LEU A 7 -20.42 -8.83 16.20
CA LEU A 7 -19.90 -7.56 15.74
C LEU A 7 -18.40 -7.54 16.07
N PHE A 8 -17.56 -7.72 15.05
CA PHE A 8 -16.15 -7.39 15.14
C PHE A 8 -16.02 -5.85 15.14
N PHE A 9 -16.02 -5.27 16.34
CA PHE A 9 -15.50 -3.93 16.51
C PHE A 9 -13.99 -3.99 16.30
N ILE A 10 -13.50 -3.58 15.13
CA ILE A 10 -12.11 -3.20 14.96
C ILE A 10 -11.94 -1.97 15.84
N SER A 11 -11.25 -2.14 16.94
CA SER A 11 -10.87 -1.08 17.85
C SER A 11 -9.90 -0.15 17.11
N ILE A 12 -10.40 0.95 16.59
CA ILE A 12 -9.57 2.06 16.12
C ILE A 12 -8.94 2.66 17.36
N THR A 13 -7.71 2.25 17.63
CA THR A 13 -6.87 2.92 18.62
C THR A 13 -6.50 4.27 18.02
N VAL A 14 -7.15 5.30 18.52
CA VAL A 14 -6.81 6.70 18.23
C VAL A 14 -5.38 6.93 18.70
N PHE A 15 -4.41 6.85 17.79
CA PHE A 15 -3.08 7.36 18.04
C PHE A 15 -3.12 8.88 17.98
N THR A 16 -3.26 9.47 19.17
CA THR A 16 -3.08 10.90 19.37
C THR A 16 -1.62 11.25 19.12
N LEU A 17 -1.41 12.18 18.17
CA LEU A 17 -0.26 13.08 18.07
C LEU A 17 1.11 12.40 18.17
N TRP A 18 1.60 11.84 17.08
CA TRP A 18 3.02 11.67 16.92
C TRP A 18 3.61 12.98 16.37
N SER A 19 4.22 13.76 17.27
CA SER A 19 5.06 14.87 16.87
C SER A 19 6.28 14.32 16.16
N CYS A 20 6.64 14.86 15.01
CA CYS A 20 7.93 14.66 14.38
C CYS A 20 9.01 15.02 15.41
N VAL A 21 9.63 14.01 16.05
CA VAL A 21 10.71 14.24 17.00
C VAL A 21 11.98 14.50 16.22
N ASN A 22 12.28 15.76 16.03
CA ASN A 22 13.58 16.18 15.53
C ASN A 22 14.48 16.48 16.75
N ASN A 23 15.40 15.59 17.08
CA ASN A 23 16.43 15.80 18.10
C ASN A 23 17.60 16.68 17.58
N GLY A 24 17.29 17.74 16.85
CA GLY A 24 18.24 18.75 16.43
C GLY A 24 18.06 20.03 17.26
N LYS A 25 18.85 20.24 18.31
CA LYS A 25 18.96 21.54 18.98
C LYS A 25 19.55 22.59 18.04
N THR A 26 18.73 23.37 17.38
CA THR A 26 19.14 24.67 16.88
C THR A 26 18.69 25.73 17.89
N LEU A 27 19.64 26.24 18.65
CA LEU A 27 19.46 27.46 19.45
C LEU A 27 19.36 28.64 18.49
N SER A 28 18.17 29.12 18.20
CA SER A 28 17.96 30.45 17.68
C SER A 28 17.84 31.43 18.86
N SER A 29 18.55 32.55 18.77
CA SER A 29 18.67 33.59 19.81
C SER A 29 17.41 34.46 19.98
N ASP A 30 16.25 34.01 19.53
CA ASP A 30 14.97 34.67 19.76
C ASP A 30 13.98 33.64 20.31
N GLY A 31 13.53 33.91 21.55
CA GLY A 31 12.72 33.04 22.38
C GLY A 31 11.28 32.79 21.92
N SER A 32 11.03 32.51 20.66
CA SER A 32 9.75 32.03 20.17
C SER A 32 9.83 30.49 20.00
N ASN A 33 9.16 29.76 20.90
CA ASN A 33 8.84 28.34 20.68
C ASN A 33 7.99 28.24 19.42
N VAL A 34 8.61 27.93 18.28
CA VAL A 34 7.89 27.48 17.09
C VAL A 34 7.40 26.07 17.42
N ASN A 35 6.10 25.93 17.62
CA ASN A 35 5.46 24.64 17.81
C ASN A 35 5.75 23.76 16.57
N ASP A 36 6.47 22.69 16.75
CA ASP A 36 6.89 21.69 15.74
C ASP A 36 5.72 21.01 14.99
N SER A 37 4.47 21.26 15.46
CA SER A 37 3.23 20.71 14.88
C SER A 37 2.83 21.30 13.52
N THR A 38 3.57 22.28 12.99
CA THR A 38 3.28 22.91 11.69
C THR A 38 4.07 22.32 10.52
N LEU A 39 5.05 21.45 10.79
CA LEU A 39 5.90 20.89 9.75
C LEU A 39 5.22 19.80 8.92
N CYS A 40 4.34 19.01 9.51
CA CYS A 40 3.56 18.01 8.80
C CYS A 40 2.07 18.15 9.16
N GLN A 41 1.22 18.08 8.14
CA GLN A 41 -0.23 18.10 8.30
C GLN A 41 -0.85 16.96 7.47
N PHE A 42 -1.75 16.23 8.12
CA PHE A 42 -2.49 15.13 7.54
C PHE A 42 -3.98 15.30 7.82
N SER A 43 -4.82 14.72 6.98
CA SER A 43 -6.26 14.62 7.22
C SER A 43 -6.70 13.17 7.15
N ASN A 44 -7.69 12.81 7.96
CA ASN A 44 -8.38 11.54 7.81
C ASN A 44 -9.44 11.69 6.72
N ILE A 45 -9.45 10.75 5.79
CA ILE A 45 -10.49 10.55 4.80
C ILE A 45 -11.23 9.26 5.21
N ASP A 46 -12.54 9.32 5.16
CA ASP A 46 -13.40 8.18 5.44
C ASP A 46 -14.65 8.35 4.57
N ALA A 47 -14.82 7.45 3.62
CA ALA A 47 -15.87 7.54 2.62
C ALA A 47 -16.44 6.16 2.30
N GLU A 48 -17.76 6.06 2.27
CA GLU A 48 -18.48 4.83 2.00
C GLU A 48 -19.55 5.08 0.95
N LYS A 49 -19.82 4.09 0.11
CA LYS A 49 -20.92 4.16 -0.86
C LYS A 49 -21.42 2.77 -1.19
N MET A 50 -22.72 2.61 -1.15
CA MET A 50 -23.37 1.37 -1.50
C MET A 50 -24.16 1.50 -2.80
N PHE A 51 -24.17 0.42 -3.59
CA PHE A 51 -24.96 0.31 -4.81
C PHE A 51 -25.70 -1.04 -4.85
N TYR A 52 -26.72 -1.11 -5.69
CA TYR A 52 -27.23 -2.38 -6.16
C TYR A 52 -27.31 -2.41 -7.69
N TYR A 53 -27.35 -3.63 -8.19
CA TYR A 53 -27.47 -3.96 -9.62
C TYR A 53 -28.42 -5.15 -9.75
N ILE A 54 -29.32 -5.10 -10.74
CA ILE A 54 -30.17 -6.23 -11.09
C ILE A 54 -29.59 -6.88 -12.33
N ASP A 55 -29.17 -8.15 -12.21
CA ASP A 55 -28.62 -8.92 -13.30
C ASP A 55 -29.68 -9.32 -14.33
N ASP A 56 -29.25 -9.98 -15.41
CA ASP A 56 -30.16 -10.36 -16.51
C ASP A 56 -31.12 -11.50 -16.13
N ASP A 57 -30.83 -12.22 -15.05
CA ASP A 57 -31.69 -13.26 -14.44
C ASP A 57 -32.70 -12.67 -13.46
N GLY A 58 -32.59 -11.38 -13.14
CA GLY A 58 -33.45 -10.65 -12.21
C GLY A 58 -33.00 -10.74 -10.75
N ASP A 59 -31.81 -11.29 -10.48
CA ASP A 59 -31.22 -11.34 -9.15
C ASP A 59 -30.59 -9.98 -8.78
N THR A 60 -30.72 -9.60 -7.51
CA THR A 60 -30.13 -8.34 -7.01
C THR A 60 -28.78 -8.61 -6.39
N LEU A 61 -27.74 -7.90 -6.87
CA LEU A 61 -26.41 -7.87 -6.28
C LEU A 61 -26.19 -6.52 -5.60
N TYR A 62 -25.60 -6.55 -4.40
CA TYR A 62 -25.22 -5.35 -3.67
C TYR A 62 -23.72 -5.19 -3.64
N PHE A 63 -23.27 -3.93 -3.62
CA PHE A 63 -21.87 -3.53 -3.54
C PHE A 63 -21.72 -2.54 -2.39
N ASP A 64 -20.89 -2.88 -1.44
CA ASP A 64 -20.51 -2.02 -0.32
C ASP A 64 -19.03 -1.62 -0.48
N ASN A 65 -18.77 -0.34 -0.69
CA ASN A 65 -17.45 0.17 -1.01
C ASN A 65 -17.02 1.17 0.05
N SER A 66 -15.82 1.00 0.56
CA SER A 66 -15.23 1.90 1.52
C SER A 66 -13.81 2.33 1.10
N PHE A 67 -13.48 3.56 1.42
CA PHE A 67 -12.16 4.14 1.24
C PHE A 67 -11.77 4.92 2.49
N SER A 68 -10.68 4.55 3.12
CA SER A 68 -10.08 5.28 4.23
C SER A 68 -8.65 5.69 3.90
N ALA A 69 -8.25 6.90 4.34
CA ALA A 69 -6.89 7.36 4.12
C ALA A 69 -6.40 8.31 5.22
N PHE A 70 -5.15 8.11 5.64
CA PHE A 70 -4.38 9.12 6.36
C PHE A 70 -3.64 9.99 5.34
N TRP A 71 -4.31 11.06 4.90
CA TRP A 71 -3.95 11.81 3.70
C TRP A 71 -2.95 12.93 3.96
N PRO A 72 -1.79 12.97 3.26
CA PRO A 72 -0.78 14.00 3.45
C PRO A 72 -1.19 15.33 2.80
N GLN A 73 -1.08 16.43 3.52
CA GLN A 73 -1.35 17.79 3.03
C GLN A 73 -0.08 18.63 3.00
N ILE A 74 0.66 18.64 4.11
CA ILE A 74 1.89 19.41 4.29
C ILE A 74 2.98 18.46 4.81
N ILE A 75 4.13 18.48 4.19
CA ILE A 75 5.33 17.74 4.61
C ILE A 75 6.50 18.76 4.64
N ASN A 76 7.22 18.81 5.76
CA ASN A 76 8.33 19.76 5.96
C ASN A 76 7.91 21.21 5.68
N GLY A 77 6.69 21.60 6.12
CA GLY A 77 6.13 22.94 5.94
C GLY A 77 5.74 23.30 4.50
N LYS A 78 5.70 22.33 3.58
CA LYS A 78 5.37 22.53 2.16
C LYS A 78 4.25 21.59 1.70
N PRO A 79 3.39 22.01 0.76
CA PRO A 79 2.50 21.09 0.05
C PRO A 79 3.28 19.95 -0.60
N CYS A 80 2.70 18.76 -0.63
CA CYS A 80 3.34 17.54 -1.13
C CYS A 80 2.62 16.90 -2.34
N PRO A 81 2.40 17.66 -3.45
CA PRO A 81 1.64 17.18 -4.60
C PRO A 81 2.26 15.92 -5.25
N GLU A 82 3.58 15.80 -5.23
CA GLU A 82 4.29 14.61 -5.76
C GLU A 82 3.94 13.35 -4.97
N LEU A 83 3.86 13.44 -3.62
CA LEU A 83 3.42 12.33 -2.78
C LEU A 83 1.95 11.98 -3.04
N GLN A 84 1.07 13.00 -3.08
CA GLN A 84 -0.35 12.79 -3.39
C GLN A 84 -0.54 12.13 -4.75
N GLN A 85 0.22 12.56 -5.77
CA GLN A 85 0.15 11.97 -7.10
C GLN A 85 0.68 10.52 -7.13
N ALA A 86 1.72 10.22 -6.34
CA ALA A 86 2.23 8.85 -6.21
C ALA A 86 1.18 7.94 -5.55
N LEU A 87 0.51 8.42 -4.49
CA LEU A 87 -0.59 7.70 -3.86
C LEU A 87 -1.77 7.47 -4.82
N PHE A 88 -2.16 8.48 -5.62
CA PHE A 88 -3.21 8.30 -6.62
C PHE A 88 -2.87 7.22 -7.63
N ARG A 89 -1.64 7.19 -8.14
CA ARG A 89 -1.20 6.14 -9.09
C ARG A 89 -1.19 4.77 -8.45
N ALA A 90 -0.72 4.66 -7.21
CA ALA A 90 -0.67 3.39 -6.50
C ALA A 90 -2.07 2.82 -6.20
N MET A 91 -3.09 3.68 -6.03
CA MET A 91 -4.49 3.26 -5.81
C MET A 91 -5.24 2.91 -7.09
N THR A 92 -4.93 3.54 -8.22
CA THR A 92 -5.81 3.52 -9.40
C THR A 92 -5.14 3.07 -10.68
N ASP A 93 -3.81 2.92 -10.67
CA ASP A 93 -2.97 2.68 -11.87
C ASP A 93 -3.27 3.69 -13.02
N SER A 94 -3.80 4.86 -12.69
CA SER A 94 -4.22 5.88 -13.63
C SER A 94 -3.50 7.21 -13.40
N ALA A 95 -2.94 7.77 -14.47
CA ALA A 95 -2.36 9.11 -14.45
C ALA A 95 -3.42 10.23 -14.62
N GLU A 96 -4.63 9.90 -15.03
CA GLU A 96 -5.70 10.87 -15.29
C GLU A 96 -6.46 11.30 -14.03
N LEU A 97 -6.46 10.42 -13.02
CA LEU A 97 -7.07 10.69 -11.73
C LEU A 97 -6.09 11.50 -10.86
N ASN A 98 -6.28 12.82 -10.83
CA ASN A 98 -5.35 13.79 -10.29
C ASN A 98 -5.91 14.66 -9.16
N SER A 99 -7.04 14.28 -8.58
CA SER A 99 -7.61 14.92 -7.40
C SER A 99 -8.26 13.89 -6.49
N LEU A 100 -8.26 14.19 -5.19
CA LEU A 100 -8.80 13.30 -4.17
C LEU A 100 -10.28 12.97 -4.43
N ASP A 101 -11.08 13.97 -4.80
CA ASP A 101 -12.51 13.76 -5.10
C ASP A 101 -12.72 12.76 -6.24
N LYS A 102 -11.97 12.91 -7.34
CA LYS A 102 -12.07 12.00 -8.49
C LYS A 102 -11.59 10.59 -8.15
N VAL A 103 -10.51 10.48 -7.38
CA VAL A 103 -10.00 9.17 -6.92
C VAL A 103 -11.02 8.52 -6.00
N THR A 104 -11.55 9.24 -5.03
CA THR A 104 -12.59 8.73 -4.13
C THR A 104 -13.82 8.27 -4.90
N GLU A 105 -14.31 9.08 -5.84
CA GLU A 105 -15.45 8.70 -6.68
C GLU A 105 -15.17 7.44 -7.50
N PHE A 106 -13.97 7.31 -8.08
CA PHE A 106 -13.54 6.14 -8.83
C PHE A 106 -13.47 4.89 -7.92
N LEU A 107 -12.81 4.97 -6.76
CA LEU A 107 -12.63 3.84 -5.86
C LEU A 107 -13.95 3.33 -5.25
N LEU A 108 -14.89 4.23 -5.00
CA LEU A 108 -16.21 3.88 -4.45
C LEU A 108 -17.20 3.40 -5.51
N ASN A 109 -16.84 3.38 -6.79
CA ASN A 109 -17.73 2.97 -7.86
C ASN A 109 -17.45 1.52 -8.29
N PRO A 110 -18.42 0.59 -8.20
CA PRO A 110 -18.22 -0.81 -8.61
C PRO A 110 -17.78 -0.97 -10.07
N SER A 111 -18.11 -0.06 -10.97
CA SER A 111 -17.67 -0.11 -12.38
C SER A 111 -16.15 0.02 -12.55
N SER A 112 -15.43 0.47 -11.51
CA SER A 112 -13.97 0.55 -11.54
C SER A 112 -13.26 -0.80 -11.44
N TYR A 113 -13.94 -1.82 -10.92
CA TYR A 113 -13.40 -3.16 -10.68
C TYR A 113 -14.32 -4.32 -11.13
N THR A 114 -15.47 -3.99 -11.73
CA THR A 114 -16.41 -4.94 -12.34
C THR A 114 -16.66 -4.59 -13.79
N GLU A 115 -17.27 -5.50 -14.55
CA GLU A 115 -17.70 -5.24 -15.93
C GLU A 115 -19.10 -4.59 -15.99
N ILE A 116 -19.66 -4.19 -14.84
CA ILE A 116 -20.99 -3.58 -14.79
C ILE A 116 -20.91 -2.12 -15.24
N GLU A 117 -21.71 -1.77 -16.23
CA GLU A 117 -21.82 -0.39 -16.72
C GLU A 117 -22.36 0.52 -15.60
N ASN A 118 -21.80 1.72 -15.48
CA ASN A 118 -22.13 2.66 -14.42
C ASN A 118 -23.62 3.04 -14.41
N GLU A 119 -24.25 3.09 -15.59
CA GLU A 119 -25.67 3.42 -15.77
C GLU A 119 -26.63 2.37 -15.20
N ARG A 120 -26.13 1.13 -14.99
CA ARG A 120 -26.89 0.02 -14.38
C ARG A 120 -26.76 -0.03 -12.86
N LEU A 121 -25.81 0.71 -12.29
CA LEU A 121 -25.57 0.79 -10.84
C LEU A 121 -26.52 1.82 -10.21
N VAL A 122 -27.28 1.41 -9.21
CA VAL A 122 -28.21 2.29 -8.50
C VAL A 122 -27.71 2.50 -7.06
N PRO A 123 -27.43 3.76 -6.65
CA PRO A 123 -27.07 4.06 -5.27
C PRO A 123 -28.16 3.61 -4.29
N THR A 124 -27.74 3.10 -3.12
CA THR A 124 -28.64 2.68 -2.05
C THR A 124 -27.97 2.88 -0.67
N ASP A 125 -28.77 3.00 0.37
CA ASP A 125 -28.28 3.15 1.74
C ASP A 125 -28.40 1.83 2.56
N ALA A 126 -28.96 0.78 1.97
CA ALA A 126 -29.15 -0.49 2.69
C ALA A 126 -29.33 -1.68 1.73
N VAL A 127 -28.94 -2.86 2.20
CA VAL A 127 -29.33 -4.15 1.61
C VAL A 127 -30.77 -4.46 1.99
N LYS A 128 -31.60 -4.87 1.04
CA LYS A 128 -32.98 -5.26 1.33
C LYS A 128 -33.02 -6.51 2.22
N GLU A 129 -34.01 -6.56 3.11
CA GLU A 129 -34.21 -7.70 4.00
C GLU A 129 -34.43 -8.99 3.17
N GLY A 130 -33.66 -10.03 3.51
CA GLY A 130 -33.67 -11.33 2.81
C GLY A 130 -32.68 -11.45 1.66
N GLU A 131 -32.09 -10.37 1.20
CA GLU A 131 -31.00 -10.38 0.22
C GLU A 131 -29.66 -10.65 0.92
N ASN A 132 -28.80 -11.46 0.31
CA ASN A 132 -27.51 -11.85 0.89
C ASN A 132 -26.36 -11.87 -0.13
N ARG A 133 -26.58 -11.38 -1.35
CA ARG A 133 -25.57 -11.28 -2.43
C ARG A 133 -24.85 -9.94 -2.31
N LEU A 134 -24.00 -9.82 -1.27
CA LEU A 134 -23.20 -8.61 -1.02
C LEU A 134 -21.76 -8.83 -1.44
N SER A 135 -21.27 -7.95 -2.29
CA SER A 135 -19.87 -7.79 -2.64
C SER A 135 -19.28 -6.61 -1.85
N THR A 136 -18.03 -6.70 -1.43
CA THR A 136 -17.34 -5.62 -0.70
C THR A 136 -16.05 -5.21 -1.37
N SER A 137 -15.74 -3.91 -1.31
CA SER A 137 -14.47 -3.33 -1.71
C SER A 137 -13.99 -2.40 -0.61
N GLU A 138 -12.85 -2.72 -0.02
CA GLU A 138 -12.24 -1.93 1.06
C GLU A 138 -10.85 -1.48 0.63
N ILE A 139 -10.57 -0.18 0.74
CA ILE A 139 -9.28 0.41 0.37
C ILE A 139 -8.82 1.30 1.51
N ASP A 140 -7.63 0.97 2.04
CA ASP A 140 -7.01 1.67 3.15
C ASP A 140 -5.65 2.23 2.75
N VAL A 141 -5.43 3.51 3.03
CA VAL A 141 -4.15 4.20 2.83
C VAL A 141 -3.62 4.69 4.16
N ILE A 142 -2.60 4.04 4.67
CA ILE A 142 -2.02 4.35 5.97
C ILE A 142 -0.56 4.79 5.85
N MET A 143 -0.16 5.75 6.65
CA MET A 143 1.25 6.06 6.85
C MET A 143 1.83 4.99 7.78
N GLN A 144 2.66 4.10 7.23
CA GLN A 144 3.25 2.98 7.96
C GLN A 144 4.41 3.45 8.85
N SER A 145 5.32 4.26 8.30
CA SER A 145 6.45 4.80 9.05
C SER A 145 6.94 6.13 8.47
N MET A 146 7.63 6.90 9.31
CA MET A 146 8.30 8.14 8.93
C MET A 146 9.54 8.33 9.78
N ASN A 147 10.66 8.67 9.15
CA ASN A 147 11.90 9.07 9.81
C ASN A 147 12.43 10.38 9.20
N ASP A 148 13.67 10.76 9.49
CA ASP A 148 14.26 12.00 8.97
C ASP A 148 14.49 11.99 7.46
N ARG A 149 14.49 10.81 6.83
CA ARG A 149 14.78 10.63 5.41
C ARG A 149 13.60 10.11 4.62
N LEU A 150 12.87 9.12 5.11
CA LEU A 150 11.85 8.40 4.37
C LEU A 150 10.49 8.50 5.06
N LEU A 151 9.47 8.61 4.24
CA LEU A 151 8.08 8.46 4.60
C LEU A 151 7.52 7.28 3.81
N LEU A 152 6.95 6.31 4.50
CA LEU A 152 6.39 5.10 3.91
C LEU A 152 4.88 5.07 4.07
N TYR A 153 4.18 4.91 2.96
CA TYR A 153 2.76 4.59 2.92
C TYR A 153 2.54 3.14 2.51
N HIS A 154 1.56 2.53 3.14
CA HIS A 154 0.98 1.24 2.76
C HIS A 154 -0.45 1.45 2.28
N LEU A 155 -0.79 0.82 1.16
CA LEU A 155 -2.11 0.81 0.54
C LEU A 155 -2.61 -0.63 0.54
N GLY A 156 -3.59 -0.91 1.40
CA GLY A 156 -4.28 -2.19 1.46
C GLY A 156 -5.54 -2.15 0.59
N THR A 157 -5.79 -3.21 -0.16
CA THR A 157 -7.08 -3.41 -0.83
C THR A 157 -7.66 -4.77 -0.48
N TYR A 158 -8.97 -4.84 -0.33
CA TYR A 158 -9.69 -6.09 -0.17
C TYR A 158 -10.93 -6.08 -1.05
N TYR A 159 -11.12 -7.15 -1.81
CA TYR A 159 -12.32 -7.38 -2.62
C TYR A 159 -12.95 -8.72 -2.30
N PHE A 160 -14.25 -8.72 -2.08
CA PHE A 160 -15.06 -9.93 -2.02
C PHE A 160 -16.25 -9.81 -2.97
N MET A 161 -16.34 -10.72 -3.92
CA MET A 161 -17.49 -10.80 -4.83
C MET A 161 -18.50 -11.80 -4.31
N ALA A 162 -19.77 -11.43 -4.30
CA ALA A 162 -20.85 -12.32 -3.89
C ALA A 162 -20.80 -13.64 -4.70
N GLY A 163 -20.76 -14.77 -3.97
CA GLY A 163 -20.64 -16.11 -4.56
C GLY A 163 -19.21 -16.61 -4.75
N ALA A 164 -18.18 -15.77 -4.55
CA ALA A 164 -16.80 -16.23 -4.53
C ALA A 164 -16.50 -17.10 -3.30
N ALA A 165 -15.57 -18.03 -3.42
CA ALA A 165 -15.13 -18.88 -2.32
C ALA A 165 -14.38 -18.10 -1.22
N HIS A 166 -13.67 -17.03 -1.59
CA HIS A 166 -12.92 -16.13 -0.71
C HIS A 166 -12.74 -14.77 -1.38
N GLY A 167 -12.39 -13.77 -0.59
CA GLY A 167 -11.96 -12.47 -1.10
C GLY A 167 -10.54 -12.52 -1.68
N THR A 168 -10.15 -11.45 -2.33
CA THR A 168 -8.76 -11.19 -2.72
C THR A 168 -8.28 -9.88 -2.08
N TYR A 169 -6.97 -9.75 -1.90
CA TYR A 169 -6.38 -8.56 -1.31
C TYR A 169 -5.01 -8.29 -1.92
N SER A 170 -4.59 -7.03 -1.86
CA SER A 170 -3.24 -6.63 -2.26
C SER A 170 -2.64 -5.62 -1.29
N HIS A 171 -1.31 -5.54 -1.31
CA HIS A 171 -0.53 -4.60 -0.53
C HIS A 171 0.40 -3.84 -1.47
N ASN A 172 0.17 -2.54 -1.60
CA ASN A 172 1.03 -1.67 -2.39
C ASN A 172 1.72 -0.66 -1.46
N TYR A 173 2.87 -0.15 -1.89
CA TYR A 173 3.66 0.73 -1.04
C TYR A 173 4.13 1.95 -1.82
N VAL A 174 4.23 3.07 -1.13
CA VAL A 174 4.86 4.29 -1.64
C VAL A 174 5.93 4.73 -0.67
N THR A 175 7.19 4.54 -1.05
CA THR A 175 8.33 5.14 -0.36
C THR A 175 8.57 6.54 -0.91
N TYR A 176 8.64 7.53 -0.03
CA TYR A 176 8.83 8.93 -0.38
C TYR A 176 10.07 9.50 0.31
N ASP A 177 10.99 10.07 -0.46
CA ASP A 177 12.22 10.68 0.05
C ASP A 177 11.96 12.13 0.46
N LEU A 178 12.05 12.40 1.75
CA LEU A 178 11.82 13.71 2.36
C LEU A 178 12.90 14.74 2.00
N LYS A 179 14.08 14.31 1.57
CA LYS A 179 15.17 15.21 1.13
C LYS A 179 14.94 15.71 -0.29
N THR A 180 14.55 14.82 -1.20
CA THR A 180 14.29 15.18 -2.60
C THR A 180 12.84 15.59 -2.84
N MET A 181 11.93 15.32 -1.90
CA MET A 181 10.48 15.51 -2.00
C MET A 181 9.90 14.77 -3.21
N LYS A 182 10.31 13.51 -3.41
CA LYS A 182 9.86 12.65 -4.51
C LYS A 182 9.54 11.24 -4.03
N ALA A 183 8.60 10.59 -4.71
CA ALA A 183 8.43 9.16 -4.61
C ALA A 183 9.66 8.45 -5.19
N VAL A 184 10.06 7.37 -4.54
CA VAL A 184 11.22 6.56 -4.93
C VAL A 184 10.76 5.53 -5.94
N ALA A 185 11.34 5.53 -7.15
CA ALA A 185 11.06 4.52 -8.16
C ALA A 185 12.01 3.32 -8.00
N PHE A 186 11.56 2.16 -8.47
CA PHE A 186 12.34 0.92 -8.37
C PHE A 186 13.72 1.02 -9.04
N GLU A 187 13.76 1.57 -10.23
CA GLU A 187 15.00 1.81 -11.02
C GLU A 187 15.94 2.84 -10.39
N ASP A 188 15.45 3.70 -9.53
CA ASP A 188 16.28 4.63 -8.77
C ASP A 188 17.07 3.91 -7.67
N VAL A 189 16.59 2.75 -7.21
CA VAL A 189 17.17 1.98 -6.09
C VAL A 189 17.99 0.80 -6.58
N VAL A 190 17.46 0.01 -7.51
CA VAL A 190 18.02 -1.26 -7.97
C VAL A 190 18.78 -1.11 -9.28
N ALA A 191 20.06 -1.48 -9.26
CA ALA A 191 20.95 -1.44 -10.45
C ALA A 191 21.08 -2.81 -11.14
N ASP A 192 21.09 -3.93 -10.37
CA ASP A 192 21.27 -5.28 -10.90
C ASP A 192 20.06 -6.16 -10.55
N THR A 193 19.12 -6.27 -11.48
CA THR A 193 17.91 -7.09 -11.32
C THR A 193 18.19 -8.59 -11.28
N THR A 194 19.31 -9.05 -11.84
CA THR A 194 19.69 -10.47 -11.75
C THR A 194 20.15 -10.81 -10.35
N LEU A 195 20.97 -9.95 -9.75
CA LEU A 195 21.38 -10.13 -8.37
C LEU A 195 20.19 -9.96 -7.40
N LEU A 196 19.27 -9.01 -7.68
CA LEU A 196 18.05 -8.88 -6.91
C LEU A 196 17.26 -10.18 -6.85
N ARG A 197 16.98 -10.82 -8.00
CA ARG A 197 16.25 -12.10 -8.05
C ARG A 197 16.90 -13.18 -7.19
N THR A 198 18.23 -13.26 -7.22
CA THR A 198 19.00 -14.21 -6.40
C THR A 198 18.89 -13.89 -4.92
N ALA A 199 19.04 -12.64 -4.54
CA ALA A 199 18.92 -12.18 -3.16
C ALA A 199 17.49 -12.37 -2.63
N THR A 200 16.49 -12.06 -3.45
CA THR A 200 15.07 -12.24 -3.12
C THR A 200 14.74 -13.72 -2.87
N LEU A 201 15.16 -14.62 -3.78
CA LEU A 201 14.92 -16.05 -3.58
C LEU A 201 15.59 -16.59 -2.30
N LYS A 202 16.82 -16.13 -2.01
CA LYS A 202 17.50 -16.45 -0.76
C LYS A 202 16.69 -15.94 0.45
N SER A 203 16.24 -14.70 0.41
CA SER A 203 15.42 -14.10 1.47
C SER A 203 14.14 -14.88 1.72
N ILE A 204 13.41 -15.25 0.66
CA ILE A 204 12.18 -16.05 0.77
C ILE A 204 12.46 -17.40 1.44
N LYS A 205 13.53 -18.10 1.02
CA LYS A 205 13.91 -19.39 1.62
C LYS A 205 14.24 -19.25 3.10
N GLU A 206 14.94 -18.20 3.49
CA GLU A 206 15.35 -17.98 4.88
C GLU A 206 14.18 -17.50 5.76
N THR A 207 13.30 -16.64 5.23
CA THR A 207 12.19 -16.02 5.99
C THR A 207 11.03 -16.99 6.17
N TYR A 208 10.63 -17.69 5.09
CA TYR A 208 9.43 -18.53 5.07
C TYR A 208 9.72 -20.03 5.13
N ASN A 209 11.00 -20.40 5.05
CA ASN A 209 11.44 -21.80 4.92
C ASN A 209 10.83 -22.50 3.69
N TYR A 210 10.63 -21.76 2.58
CA TYR A 210 10.12 -22.30 1.33
C TYR A 210 11.24 -22.90 0.50
N SER A 211 10.91 -23.99 -0.21
CA SER A 211 11.70 -24.54 -1.32
C SER A 211 11.28 -23.92 -2.65
N GLU A 212 11.98 -24.21 -3.73
CA GLU A 212 11.56 -23.78 -5.07
C GLU A 212 10.25 -24.44 -5.52
N ASP A 213 9.96 -25.65 -5.03
CA ASP A 213 8.72 -26.38 -5.32
C ASP A 213 7.48 -25.71 -4.67
N ASP A 214 7.67 -24.87 -3.67
CA ASP A 214 6.60 -24.10 -3.02
C ASP A 214 6.26 -22.81 -3.78
N LEU A 215 7.05 -22.47 -4.80
CA LEU A 215 6.94 -21.24 -5.57
C LEU A 215 6.58 -21.49 -7.02
N PHE A 216 5.80 -20.59 -7.62
CA PHE A 216 5.48 -20.58 -9.05
C PHE A 216 6.62 -19.92 -9.85
N ILE A 217 7.77 -20.62 -9.93
CA ILE A 217 8.90 -20.15 -10.70
C ILE A 217 8.69 -20.53 -12.18
N PRO A 218 8.77 -19.58 -13.14
CA PRO A 218 8.65 -19.87 -14.55
C PRO A 218 9.71 -20.88 -15.05
N ASP A 219 9.45 -21.52 -16.20
CA ASP A 219 10.33 -22.55 -16.80
C ASP A 219 11.78 -22.10 -17.05
N ASN A 220 12.02 -20.79 -17.14
CA ASN A 220 13.36 -20.22 -17.25
C ASN A 220 14.16 -20.24 -15.93
N GLY A 221 13.56 -20.71 -14.83
CA GLY A 221 14.18 -20.80 -13.51
C GLY A 221 14.44 -19.47 -12.82
N LEU A 222 13.88 -18.35 -13.33
CA LEU A 222 14.08 -17.02 -12.76
C LEU A 222 12.82 -16.54 -12.06
N LEU A 223 12.99 -16.10 -10.82
CA LEU A 223 11.93 -15.41 -10.10
C LEU A 223 11.47 -14.17 -10.90
N PRO A 224 10.17 -13.88 -11.06
CA PRO A 224 9.71 -12.64 -11.66
C PRO A 224 10.33 -11.41 -10.99
N LEU A 225 10.42 -10.28 -11.68
CA LEU A 225 10.69 -9.02 -10.99
C LEU A 225 9.43 -8.65 -10.19
N PRO A 226 9.59 -8.07 -8.99
CA PRO A 226 8.45 -7.66 -8.18
C PRO A 226 7.69 -6.52 -8.86
N ASN A 227 6.40 -6.50 -8.66
CA ASN A 227 5.57 -5.35 -9.06
C ASN A 227 5.62 -4.22 -8.03
N ASP A 228 6.03 -4.55 -6.78
CA ASP A 228 6.10 -3.55 -5.72
C ASP A 228 7.30 -3.77 -4.78
N PHE A 229 7.70 -2.70 -4.11
CA PHE A 229 8.79 -2.68 -3.14
C PHE A 229 8.63 -1.52 -2.17
N TYR A 230 9.34 -1.60 -1.04
CA TYR A 230 9.52 -0.45 -0.16
C TYR A 230 10.86 -0.48 0.56
N ILE A 231 11.23 0.65 1.14
CA ILE A 231 12.42 0.76 1.99
C ILE A 231 11.96 1.15 3.40
N GLU A 232 12.30 0.32 4.38
CA GLU A 232 12.07 0.63 5.78
C GLU A 232 13.37 0.43 6.58
N GLY A 233 13.80 1.50 7.26
CA GLY A 233 15.14 1.52 7.86
C GLY A 233 16.22 1.32 6.79
N SER A 234 17.10 0.33 7.01
CA SER A 234 18.17 -0.02 6.07
C SER A 234 17.84 -1.24 5.21
N VAL A 235 16.57 -1.60 5.07
CA VAL A 235 16.12 -2.83 4.41
C VAL A 235 15.33 -2.50 3.16
N LEU A 236 15.69 -3.14 2.05
CA LEU A 236 14.84 -3.18 0.86
C LEU A 236 13.86 -4.36 1.00
N HIS A 237 12.59 -4.08 0.98
CA HIS A 237 11.51 -5.08 0.94
C HIS A 237 11.01 -5.25 -0.48
N VAL A 238 10.92 -6.50 -0.92
CA VAL A 238 10.44 -6.90 -2.25
C VAL A 238 9.12 -7.61 -2.06
N ILE A 239 8.06 -7.11 -2.70
CA ILE A 239 6.69 -7.57 -2.46
C ILE A 239 6.16 -8.33 -3.66
N TYR A 240 5.61 -9.51 -3.39
CA TYR A 240 4.80 -10.28 -4.34
C TYR A 240 3.40 -10.45 -3.79
N GLN A 241 2.42 -10.19 -4.64
CA GLN A 241 1.01 -10.32 -4.28
C GLN A 241 0.58 -11.80 -4.21
N VAL A 242 -0.60 -12.03 -3.68
CA VAL A 242 -1.23 -13.36 -3.72
C VAL A 242 -1.30 -13.88 -5.16
N TYR A 243 -1.00 -15.15 -5.37
CA TYR A 243 -0.92 -15.82 -6.67
C TYR A 243 0.20 -15.36 -7.61
N GLU A 244 1.03 -14.39 -7.26
CA GLU A 244 2.10 -13.91 -8.14
C GLU A 244 3.24 -14.93 -8.24
N ILE A 245 3.74 -15.40 -7.10
CA ILE A 245 4.81 -16.41 -7.04
C ILE A 245 4.52 -17.58 -6.09
N ALA A 246 3.37 -17.58 -5.43
CA ALA A 246 2.96 -18.62 -4.48
C ALA A 246 1.44 -18.75 -4.45
N SER A 247 0.92 -19.80 -3.79
CA SER A 247 -0.52 -20.02 -3.67
C SER A 247 -1.18 -18.98 -2.75
N TYR A 248 -2.50 -18.80 -2.90
CA TYR A 248 -3.29 -17.93 -2.02
C TYR A 248 -3.13 -18.27 -0.53
N ALA A 249 -3.01 -19.55 -0.21
CA ALA A 249 -2.86 -19.99 1.19
C ALA A 249 -1.54 -19.54 1.84
N GLN A 250 -0.53 -19.22 1.04
CA GLN A 250 0.76 -18.69 1.50
C GLN A 250 0.71 -17.16 1.72
N GLY A 251 -0.31 -16.49 1.18
CA GLY A 251 -0.45 -15.04 1.27
C GLY A 251 0.52 -14.28 0.37
N PRO A 252 0.57 -12.94 0.51
CA PRO A 252 1.59 -12.12 -0.12
C PRO A 252 2.95 -12.44 0.50
N ILE A 253 4.00 -12.33 -0.31
CA ILE A 253 5.37 -12.58 0.13
C ILE A 253 6.10 -11.25 0.24
N ASP A 254 6.54 -10.92 1.44
CA ASP A 254 7.47 -9.82 1.72
C ASP A 254 8.88 -10.41 1.90
N ALA A 255 9.77 -10.14 0.96
CA ALA A 255 11.14 -10.64 0.97
C ALA A 255 12.11 -9.52 1.36
N PRO A 256 12.48 -9.40 2.65
CA PRO A 256 13.42 -8.38 3.10
C PRO A 256 14.85 -8.70 2.66
N ILE A 257 15.49 -7.74 2.02
CA ILE A 257 16.90 -7.79 1.63
C ILE A 257 17.72 -6.99 2.64
N TYR A 258 18.27 -7.67 3.63
CA TYR A 258 19.09 -7.06 4.64
C TYR A 258 20.53 -6.84 4.14
N PRO A 259 21.21 -5.73 4.49
CA PRO A 259 22.61 -5.50 4.11
C PRO A 259 23.57 -6.64 4.45
N TYR A 260 23.38 -7.30 5.59
CA TYR A 260 24.24 -8.42 6.02
C TYR A 260 24.07 -9.71 5.20
N MET A 261 23.04 -9.83 4.39
CA MET A 261 22.81 -10.98 3.50
C MET A 261 23.72 -10.97 2.28
N LEU A 262 24.33 -9.82 1.98
CA LEU A 262 25.13 -9.53 0.80
C LEU A 262 26.55 -9.15 1.21
N LYS A 263 27.51 -9.47 0.34
CA LYS A 263 28.88 -8.98 0.50
C LYS A 263 28.97 -7.50 0.07
N PRO A 264 29.98 -6.75 0.53
CA PRO A 264 30.14 -5.34 0.15
C PRO A 264 30.13 -5.08 -1.37
N GLU A 265 30.77 -5.96 -2.15
CA GLU A 265 30.77 -5.87 -3.62
C GLU A 265 29.40 -6.16 -4.25
N GLU A 266 28.59 -7.06 -3.62
CA GLU A 266 27.23 -7.35 -4.05
C GLU A 266 26.30 -6.18 -3.71
N MET A 267 26.46 -5.55 -2.55
CA MET A 267 25.74 -4.35 -2.17
C MET A 267 25.93 -3.23 -3.22
N LYS A 268 27.18 -2.93 -3.56
CA LYS A 268 27.51 -1.90 -4.58
C LYS A 268 27.01 -2.25 -5.99
N ARG A 269 26.84 -3.53 -6.28
CA ARG A 269 26.32 -3.98 -7.56
C ARG A 269 24.80 -4.00 -7.61
N LEU A 270 24.16 -4.40 -6.51
CA LEU A 270 22.70 -4.48 -6.41
C LEU A 270 22.06 -3.10 -6.44
N PHE A 271 22.59 -2.18 -5.64
CA PHE A 271 22.00 -0.87 -5.46
C PHE A 271 22.66 0.19 -6.33
N THR A 272 21.88 1.16 -6.75
CA THR A 272 22.43 2.43 -7.28
C THR A 272 23.12 3.22 -6.16
N PRO A 273 23.94 4.24 -6.46
CA PRO A 273 24.46 5.12 -5.42
C PRO A 273 23.36 5.79 -4.58
N TYR A 274 22.23 6.12 -5.18
CA TYR A 274 21.08 6.68 -4.48
C TYR A 274 20.40 5.62 -3.59
N GLY A 275 20.24 4.39 -4.10
CA GLY A 275 19.72 3.29 -3.30
C GLY A 275 20.56 3.01 -2.06
N LEU A 276 21.90 3.01 -2.19
CA LEU A 276 22.82 2.88 -1.05
C LEU A 276 22.66 4.02 -0.03
N GLU A 277 22.44 5.25 -0.51
CA GLU A 277 22.15 6.39 0.38
C GLU A 277 20.82 6.22 1.13
N LEU A 278 19.77 5.69 0.47
CA LEU A 278 18.46 5.51 1.08
C LEU A 278 18.45 4.44 2.18
N ILE A 279 19.23 3.37 2.03
CA ILE A 279 19.35 2.32 3.04
C ILE A 279 20.45 2.61 4.07
N ASP A 280 21.01 3.84 4.07
CA ASP A 280 22.06 4.30 4.99
C ASP A 280 23.25 3.32 5.05
N TYR A 281 23.67 2.82 3.87
CA TYR A 281 24.81 1.92 3.78
C TYR A 281 26.12 2.72 3.84
N SER A 282 26.82 2.59 4.97
CA SER A 282 28.20 3.07 5.14
C SER A 282 29.19 1.90 5.19
N GLU A 283 30.31 2.01 4.47
CA GLU A 283 31.41 1.02 4.50
C GLU A 283 32.13 0.96 5.84
#